data_12a005f024c83980edaff7fb7a27a9d1
#
_entry.id   12a005f024c83980edaff7fb7a27a9d1
#
_cell.length_a   1.000
_cell.length_b   1.000
_cell.length_c   1.000
_cell.angle_alpha   90.00
_cell.angle_beta   90.00
_cell.angle_gamma   90.00
#
_symmetry.space_group_name_H-M   'P 1'
#
loop_
_entity.id
_entity.type
_entity.pdbx_description
1 polymer ?
#
loop_
_entity_poly.entity_id
_entity_poly.type
_entity_poly.pdbx_seq_one_letter_code
_entity_poly.pdbx_strand_id
1 'polypeptide(L)'
;MTAETAATMRAMAVAADLDLPRYLLAGEIQCLLDYVPDLRQRLLLETLWNTGGRINEVLALTPADFHLHGHQAFVVLRTLKQRQRGRGRPVRGERISRAVALPDPHYQRRVREFIATFGLRQHERFWPLSSDNTPRNWISAAITRAADDNVTFPVDPITCHTFRHSFAMHLLLHGVPLKVIQAYLGHSRVSSTEIYTRIFTLDLNWLGSVRFSQ
;
A
#
# COMPACT_ATOMS: atom_id res chain seq x y z
N MET A 1 8.30 1.01 -16.66
CA MET A 1 9.02 -0.28 -16.47
C MET A 1 8.03 -1.41 -16.66
N THR A 2 8.40 -2.52 -17.34
CA THR A 2 7.52 -3.69 -17.49
C THR A 2 7.48 -4.52 -16.20
N ALA A 3 6.42 -5.33 -16.03
CA ALA A 3 6.30 -6.23 -14.87
C ALA A 3 7.44 -7.27 -14.82
N GLU A 4 7.85 -7.78 -15.99
CA GLU A 4 8.96 -8.73 -16.13
C GLU A 4 10.30 -8.11 -15.70
N THR A 5 10.59 -6.88 -16.15
CA THR A 5 11.79 -6.15 -15.72
C THR A 5 11.80 -5.93 -14.21
N ALA A 6 10.66 -5.54 -13.63
CA ALA A 6 10.55 -5.32 -12.18
C ALA A 6 10.74 -6.62 -11.38
N ALA A 7 10.23 -7.76 -11.87
CA ALA A 7 10.43 -9.07 -11.25
C ALA A 7 11.90 -9.51 -11.32
N THR A 8 12.55 -9.32 -12.47
CA THR A 8 13.99 -9.61 -12.66
C THR A 8 14.84 -8.77 -11.71
N MET A 9 14.59 -7.45 -11.63
CA MET A 9 15.33 -6.58 -10.71
C MET A 9 15.13 -6.99 -9.25
N ARG A 10 13.93 -7.39 -8.84
CA ARG A 10 13.69 -7.93 -7.49
C ARG A 10 14.48 -9.20 -7.24
N ALA A 11 14.51 -10.14 -8.20
CA ALA A 11 15.29 -11.37 -8.09
C ALA A 11 16.80 -11.09 -7.97
N MET A 12 17.31 -10.14 -8.77
CA MET A 12 18.72 -9.70 -8.67
C MET A 12 19.01 -9.04 -7.33
N ALA A 13 18.09 -8.23 -6.79
CA ALA A 13 18.26 -7.60 -5.49
C ALA A 13 18.33 -8.62 -4.35
N VAL A 14 17.52 -9.68 -4.42
CA VAL A 14 17.55 -10.79 -3.47
C VAL A 14 18.89 -11.55 -3.58
N ALA A 15 19.34 -11.85 -4.80
CA ALA A 15 20.60 -12.54 -5.05
C ALA A 15 21.83 -11.72 -4.59
N ALA A 16 21.73 -10.38 -4.64
CA ALA A 16 22.77 -9.46 -4.18
C ALA A 16 22.66 -9.11 -2.67
N ASP A 17 21.76 -9.76 -1.94
CA ASP A 17 21.50 -9.51 -0.51
C ASP A 17 21.20 -8.02 -0.20
N LEU A 18 20.52 -7.35 -1.12
CA LEU A 18 20.09 -5.98 -0.89
C LEU A 18 18.91 -5.95 0.10
N ASP A 19 19.09 -5.18 1.17
CA ASP A 19 18.03 -4.95 2.17
C ASP A 19 16.89 -4.12 1.56
N LEU A 20 15.97 -4.82 0.88
CA LEU A 20 14.74 -4.26 0.32
C LEU A 20 13.53 -4.67 1.16
N PRO A 21 12.54 -3.78 1.30
CA PRO A 21 11.27 -4.16 1.91
C PRO A 21 10.60 -5.26 1.08
N ARG A 22 9.88 -6.16 1.75
CA ARG A 22 9.06 -7.17 1.07
C ARG A 22 7.88 -6.50 0.39
N TYR A 23 7.76 -6.67 -0.92
CA TYR A 23 6.68 -6.11 -1.72
C TYR A 23 6.21 -7.07 -2.81
N LEU A 24 4.96 -6.93 -3.20
CA LEU A 24 4.35 -7.63 -4.32
C LEU A 24 4.22 -6.67 -5.52
N LEU A 25 4.34 -7.20 -6.71
CA LEU A 25 4.01 -6.49 -7.94
C LEU A 25 2.49 -6.45 -8.17
N ALA A 26 2.02 -5.57 -9.05
CA ALA A 26 0.58 -5.38 -9.30
C ALA A 26 -0.15 -6.68 -9.66
N GLY A 27 0.43 -7.52 -10.53
CA GLY A 27 -0.16 -8.82 -10.89
C GLY A 27 -0.23 -9.81 -9.72
N GLU A 28 0.77 -9.78 -8.83
CA GLU A 28 0.80 -10.62 -7.63
C GLU A 28 -0.23 -10.16 -6.59
N ILE A 29 -0.42 -8.83 -6.44
CA ILE A 29 -1.50 -8.27 -5.62
C ILE A 29 -2.85 -8.69 -6.16
N GLN A 30 -3.07 -8.58 -7.48
CA GLN A 30 -4.34 -8.97 -8.09
C GLN A 30 -4.59 -10.47 -7.88
N CYS A 31 -3.60 -11.31 -8.12
CA CYS A 31 -3.68 -12.75 -7.88
C CYS A 31 -4.07 -13.06 -6.42
N LEU A 32 -3.44 -12.40 -5.43
CA LEU A 32 -3.80 -12.58 -4.01
C LEU A 32 -5.24 -12.15 -3.73
N LEU A 33 -5.69 -11.02 -4.31
CA LEU A 33 -7.05 -10.51 -4.13
C LEU A 33 -8.11 -11.45 -4.72
N ASP A 34 -7.79 -12.22 -5.75
CA ASP A 34 -8.72 -13.18 -6.35
C ASP A 34 -9.04 -14.35 -5.40
N TYR A 35 -8.16 -14.59 -4.41
CA TYR A 35 -8.39 -15.54 -3.33
C TYR A 35 -9.11 -14.92 -2.11
N VAL A 36 -9.64 -13.70 -2.22
CA VAL A 36 -10.42 -13.03 -1.18
C VAL A 36 -11.88 -12.87 -1.63
N PRO A 37 -12.74 -13.86 -1.38
CA PRO A 37 -14.13 -13.87 -1.90
C PRO A 37 -15.05 -12.88 -1.17
N ASP A 38 -14.78 -12.55 0.08
CA ASP A 38 -15.59 -11.62 0.85
C ASP A 38 -15.34 -10.17 0.44
N LEU A 39 -16.41 -9.45 0.07
CA LEU A 39 -16.32 -8.08 -0.44
C LEU A 39 -15.74 -7.08 0.58
N ARG A 40 -16.00 -7.26 1.88
CA ARG A 40 -15.48 -6.37 2.93
C ARG A 40 -13.99 -6.57 3.12
N GLN A 41 -13.55 -7.84 3.10
CA GLN A 41 -12.15 -8.20 3.20
C GLN A 41 -11.39 -7.70 1.96
N ARG A 42 -11.93 -7.98 0.77
CA ARG A 42 -11.33 -7.58 -0.50
C ARG A 42 -11.17 -6.06 -0.58
N LEU A 43 -12.23 -5.28 -0.29
CA LEU A 43 -12.14 -3.82 -0.33
C LEU A 43 -11.12 -3.27 0.67
N LEU A 44 -10.95 -3.88 1.84
CA LEU A 44 -9.92 -3.46 2.79
C LEU A 44 -8.52 -3.61 2.20
N LEU A 45 -8.22 -4.79 1.63
CA LEU A 45 -6.91 -5.05 1.04
C LEU A 45 -6.67 -4.18 -0.21
N GLU A 46 -7.69 -3.97 -1.05
CA GLU A 46 -7.64 -3.02 -2.16
C GLU A 46 -7.39 -1.59 -1.68
N THR A 47 -7.97 -1.19 -0.54
CA THR A 47 -7.74 0.13 0.04
C THR A 47 -6.29 0.28 0.52
N LEU A 48 -5.73 -0.74 1.17
CA LEU A 48 -4.31 -0.76 1.53
C LEU A 48 -3.42 -0.61 0.28
N TRP A 49 -3.74 -1.33 -0.80
CA TRP A 49 -3.03 -1.30 -2.07
C TRP A 49 -3.14 0.06 -2.78
N ASN A 50 -4.33 0.64 -2.87
CA ASN A 50 -4.56 1.89 -3.61
C ASN A 50 -4.16 3.16 -2.85
N THR A 51 -3.91 3.07 -1.53
CA THR A 51 -3.63 4.24 -0.69
C THR A 51 -2.27 4.22 0.00
N GLY A 52 -1.66 3.04 0.13
CA GLY A 52 -0.47 2.84 0.95
C GLY A 52 -0.68 3.21 2.42
N GLY A 53 -1.94 3.28 2.88
CA GLY A 53 -2.29 3.62 4.26
C GLY A 53 -1.76 2.61 5.27
N ARG A 54 -1.51 3.06 6.51
CA ARG A 54 -1.29 2.13 7.62
C ARG A 54 -2.61 1.46 7.98
N ILE A 55 -2.57 0.21 8.44
CA ILE A 55 -3.80 -0.55 8.74
C ILE A 55 -4.76 0.25 9.65
N ASN A 56 -4.28 0.88 10.71
CA ASN A 56 -5.12 1.65 11.61
C ASN A 56 -5.68 2.94 10.98
N GLU A 57 -5.00 3.52 9.99
CA GLU A 57 -5.50 4.65 9.20
C GLU A 57 -6.65 4.19 8.30
N VAL A 58 -6.48 3.03 7.64
CA VAL A 58 -7.50 2.43 6.78
C VAL A 58 -8.73 1.98 7.56
N LEU A 59 -8.55 1.31 8.71
CA LEU A 59 -9.67 0.89 9.58
C LEU A 59 -10.47 2.07 10.16
N ALA A 60 -9.90 3.27 10.18
CA ALA A 60 -10.59 4.46 10.65
C ALA A 60 -11.39 5.17 9.56
N LEU A 61 -11.27 4.74 8.29
CA LEU A 61 -11.93 5.39 7.15
C LEU A 61 -13.46 5.29 7.21
N THR A 62 -14.07 6.38 6.78
CA THR A 62 -15.52 6.54 6.62
C THR A 62 -15.82 7.07 5.21
N PRO A 63 -17.07 6.97 4.71
CA PRO A 63 -17.43 7.57 3.42
C PRO A 63 -17.09 9.06 3.30
N ALA A 64 -17.13 9.82 4.41
CA ALA A 64 -16.78 11.25 4.43
C ALA A 64 -15.29 11.52 4.12
N ASP A 65 -14.43 10.52 4.21
CA ASP A 65 -12.99 10.65 3.90
C ASP A 65 -12.70 10.47 2.41
N PHE A 66 -13.65 9.94 1.63
CA PHE A 66 -13.51 9.70 0.20
C PHE A 66 -14.14 10.83 -0.61
N HIS A 67 -13.32 11.50 -1.40
CA HIS A 67 -13.73 12.55 -2.33
C HIS A 67 -13.70 11.99 -3.75
N LEU A 68 -14.81 11.34 -4.15
CA LEU A 68 -14.90 10.60 -5.42
C LEU A 68 -15.62 11.37 -6.53
N HIS A 69 -16.00 12.64 -6.28
CA HIS A 69 -16.65 13.52 -7.23
C HIS A 69 -15.69 14.62 -7.67
N GLY A 70 -15.77 15.04 -8.94
CA GLY A 70 -14.90 16.08 -9.50
C GLY A 70 -13.78 15.53 -10.38
N HIS A 71 -12.84 16.41 -10.77
CA HIS A 71 -11.78 16.08 -11.73
C HIS A 71 -10.70 15.12 -11.18
N GLN A 72 -10.51 15.08 -9.86
CA GLN A 72 -9.53 14.23 -9.23
C GLN A 72 -10.12 13.59 -7.97
N ALA A 73 -10.18 12.28 -7.97
CA ALA A 73 -10.59 11.53 -6.78
C ALA A 73 -9.41 11.37 -5.81
N PHE A 74 -9.69 11.50 -4.51
CA PHE A 74 -8.71 11.28 -3.45
C PHE A 74 -9.37 10.80 -2.16
N VAL A 75 -8.55 10.29 -1.25
CA VAL A 75 -8.96 9.93 0.11
C VAL A 75 -8.10 10.67 1.13
N VAL A 76 -8.69 11.05 2.25
CA VAL A 76 -7.99 11.69 3.37
C VAL A 76 -7.68 10.66 4.45
N LEU A 77 -6.39 10.34 4.60
CA LEU A 77 -5.91 9.48 5.67
C LEU A 77 -5.50 10.32 6.88
N ARG A 78 -5.96 9.92 8.08
CA ARG A 78 -5.66 10.61 9.34
C ARG A 78 -4.76 9.74 10.20
N THR A 79 -3.55 10.22 10.48
CA THR A 79 -2.62 9.57 11.39
C THR A 79 -2.81 10.11 12.80
N LEU A 80 -3.16 9.25 13.73
CA LEU A 80 -3.07 9.57 15.15
C LEU A 80 -1.61 9.45 15.55
N LYS A 81 -0.94 10.57 15.89
CA LYS A 81 0.38 10.51 16.54
C LYS A 81 0.27 9.65 17.79
N GLN A 82 0.94 8.51 17.83
CA GLN A 82 1.11 7.76 19.07
C GLN A 82 1.82 8.68 20.06
N ARG A 83 1.21 8.86 21.24
CA ARG A 83 1.83 9.57 22.36
C ARG A 83 3.19 8.93 22.63
N GLN A 84 4.27 9.68 22.54
CA GLN A 84 5.50 9.29 23.24
C GLN A 84 5.13 9.15 24.71
N ARG A 85 5.39 7.97 25.29
CA ARG A 85 5.27 7.73 26.74
C ARG A 85 6.35 8.54 27.46
N GLY A 86 6.12 9.84 27.60
CA GLY A 86 6.91 10.74 28.43
C GLY A 86 6.02 11.21 29.58
N ARG A 87 6.57 11.27 30.80
CA ARG A 87 5.94 11.91 31.96
C ARG A 87 5.66 13.38 31.64
N GLY A 88 4.43 13.72 31.27
CA GLY A 88 3.98 15.08 30.99
C GLY A 88 2.50 15.14 30.63
N ARG A 89 1.88 16.33 30.89
CA ARG A 89 0.48 16.64 30.61
C ARG A 89 0.09 16.22 29.21
N PRO A 90 -1.08 15.59 28.97
CA PRO A 90 -1.48 15.14 27.65
C PRO A 90 -1.63 16.33 26.70
N VAL A 91 -0.64 16.55 25.83
CA VAL A 91 -0.78 17.45 24.70
C VAL A 91 -1.79 16.81 23.74
N ARG A 92 -2.83 17.56 23.38
CA ARG A 92 -3.84 17.16 22.38
C ARG A 92 -3.10 16.80 21.10
N GLY A 93 -2.99 15.49 20.79
CA GLY A 93 -2.18 15.00 19.68
C GLY A 93 -2.63 15.63 18.39
N GLU A 94 -1.70 16.30 17.71
CA GLU A 94 -1.92 16.89 16.40
C GLU A 94 -2.32 15.78 15.43
N ARG A 95 -3.54 15.85 14.88
CA ARG A 95 -4.00 14.94 13.83
C ARG A 95 -3.33 15.36 12.53
N ILE A 96 -2.34 14.60 12.10
CA ILE A 96 -1.74 14.80 10.80
C ILE A 96 -2.63 14.09 9.79
N SER A 97 -3.20 14.84 8.84
CA SER A 97 -3.95 14.30 7.72
C SER A 97 -3.15 14.48 6.42
N ARG A 98 -3.35 13.56 5.48
CA ARG A 98 -2.81 13.67 4.13
C ARG A 98 -3.83 13.18 3.12
N ALA A 99 -3.86 13.83 1.97
CA ALA A 99 -4.63 13.39 0.83
C ALA A 99 -3.79 12.43 -0.02
N VAL A 100 -4.41 11.33 -0.44
CA VAL A 100 -3.82 10.36 -1.38
C VAL A 100 -4.72 10.31 -2.61
N ALA A 101 -4.17 10.60 -3.78
CA ALA A 101 -4.90 10.52 -5.04
C ALA A 101 -5.31 9.08 -5.33
N LEU A 102 -6.49 8.92 -5.92
CA LEU A 102 -7.06 7.63 -6.31
C LEU A 102 -7.21 7.59 -7.84
N PRO A 103 -6.16 7.27 -8.59
CA PRO A 103 -6.20 7.31 -10.05
C PRO A 103 -6.99 6.17 -10.68
N ASP A 104 -7.20 5.05 -9.97
CA ASP A 104 -7.90 3.88 -10.51
C ASP A 104 -9.43 4.05 -10.48
N PRO A 105 -10.10 4.21 -11.65
CA PRO A 105 -11.56 4.37 -11.71
C PRO A 105 -12.31 3.10 -11.31
N HIS A 106 -11.70 1.91 -11.44
CA HIS A 106 -12.32 0.65 -11.00
C HIS A 106 -12.40 0.58 -9.48
N TYR A 107 -11.32 0.95 -8.79
CA TYR A 107 -11.32 1.04 -7.34
C TYR A 107 -12.31 2.09 -6.84
N GLN A 108 -12.35 3.28 -7.45
CA GLN A 108 -13.33 4.32 -7.10
C GLN A 108 -14.77 3.82 -7.21
N ARG A 109 -15.08 3.07 -8.30
CA ARG A 109 -16.40 2.48 -8.51
C ARG A 109 -16.74 1.49 -7.42
N ARG A 110 -15.82 0.56 -7.09
CA ARG A 110 -16.02 -0.42 -6.01
C ARG A 110 -16.28 0.23 -4.66
N VAL A 111 -15.61 1.33 -4.34
CA VAL A 111 -15.88 2.10 -3.10
C VAL A 111 -17.30 2.63 -3.10
N ARG A 112 -17.77 3.23 -4.22
CA ARG A 112 -19.15 3.75 -4.33
C ARG A 112 -20.19 2.63 -4.21
N GLU A 113 -19.99 1.54 -4.93
CA GLU A 113 -20.85 0.36 -4.90
C GLU A 113 -20.92 -0.23 -3.50
N PHE A 114 -19.80 -0.32 -2.80
CA PHE A 114 -19.75 -0.81 -1.42
C PHE A 114 -20.54 0.09 -0.46
N ILE A 115 -20.36 1.41 -0.56
CA ILE A 115 -21.12 2.38 0.26
C ILE A 115 -22.62 2.20 0.03
N ALA A 116 -23.04 2.07 -1.25
CA ALA A 116 -24.43 1.90 -1.62
C ALA A 116 -24.99 0.53 -1.14
N THR A 117 -24.26 -0.55 -1.37
CA THR A 117 -24.69 -1.91 -1.04
C THR A 117 -24.87 -2.12 0.47
N PHE A 118 -23.98 -1.55 1.27
CA PHE A 118 -24.04 -1.69 2.73
C PHE A 118 -24.76 -0.53 3.42
N GLY A 119 -25.26 0.47 2.67
CA GLY A 119 -25.98 1.61 3.21
C GLY A 119 -25.17 2.45 4.20
N LEU A 120 -23.85 2.55 4.01
CA LEU A 120 -22.97 3.21 4.96
C LEU A 120 -23.27 4.70 5.09
N ARG A 121 -23.42 5.18 6.31
CA ARG A 121 -23.57 6.59 6.62
C ARG A 121 -22.23 7.32 6.50
N GLN A 122 -22.27 8.65 6.31
CA GLN A 122 -21.10 9.50 6.07
C GLN A 122 -19.94 9.30 7.07
N HIS A 123 -20.28 9.07 8.35
CA HIS A 123 -19.27 8.93 9.43
C HIS A 123 -19.21 7.51 10.01
N GLU A 124 -19.82 6.55 9.34
CA GLU A 124 -19.76 5.14 9.70
C GLU A 124 -18.47 4.52 9.15
N ARG A 125 -17.80 3.69 9.95
CA ARG A 125 -16.58 3.01 9.50
C ARG A 125 -16.90 1.91 8.49
N PHE A 126 -16.11 1.82 7.42
CA PHE A 126 -16.21 0.71 6.48
C PHE A 126 -16.01 -0.64 7.15
N TRP A 127 -15.09 -0.69 8.10
CA TRP A 127 -14.69 -1.91 8.82
C TRP A 127 -14.74 -1.65 10.32
N PRO A 128 -15.83 -2.02 11.01
CA PRO A 128 -15.96 -1.87 12.46
C PRO A 128 -15.18 -2.97 13.19
N LEU A 129 -13.88 -3.08 12.93
CA LEU A 129 -12.99 -4.05 13.55
C LEU A 129 -12.35 -3.45 14.80
N SER A 130 -12.23 -4.29 15.83
CA SER A 130 -11.57 -3.93 17.09
C SER A 130 -10.07 -4.25 17.12
N SER A 131 -9.57 -5.06 16.16
CA SER A 131 -8.20 -5.52 16.11
C SER A 131 -7.63 -5.47 14.68
N ASP A 132 -6.37 -5.10 14.56
CA ASP A 132 -5.58 -5.17 13.33
C ASP A 132 -5.08 -6.60 13.01
N ASN A 133 -5.27 -7.56 13.92
CA ASN A 133 -4.98 -8.97 13.67
C ASN A 133 -5.99 -9.60 12.69
N THR A 134 -7.23 -9.13 12.67
CA THR A 134 -8.27 -9.67 11.77
C THR A 134 -7.87 -9.56 10.30
N PRO A 135 -7.40 -8.41 9.76
CA PRO A 135 -6.90 -8.34 8.39
C PRO A 135 -5.70 -9.24 8.11
N ARG A 136 -4.83 -9.48 9.08
CA ARG A 136 -3.71 -10.44 8.93
C ARG A 136 -4.22 -11.85 8.72
N ASN A 137 -5.23 -12.28 9.48
CA ASN A 137 -5.86 -13.58 9.33
C ASN A 137 -6.52 -13.74 7.94
N TRP A 138 -7.11 -12.67 7.40
CA TRP A 138 -7.69 -12.69 6.06
C TRP A 138 -6.63 -12.89 4.97
N ILE A 139 -5.49 -12.21 5.10
CA ILE A 139 -4.34 -12.40 4.20
C ILE A 139 -3.84 -13.85 4.29
N SER A 140 -3.63 -14.37 5.51
CA SER A 140 -3.18 -15.76 5.70
C SER A 140 -4.16 -16.78 5.09
N ALA A 141 -5.47 -16.57 5.27
CA ALA A 141 -6.49 -17.43 4.67
C ALA A 141 -6.50 -17.35 3.13
N ALA A 142 -6.24 -16.17 2.55
CA ALA A 142 -6.10 -16.05 1.09
C ALA A 142 -4.86 -16.77 0.57
N ILE A 143 -3.73 -16.68 1.28
CA ILE A 143 -2.49 -17.40 0.93
C ILE A 143 -2.71 -18.91 1.01
N THR A 144 -3.40 -19.41 2.04
CA THR A 144 -3.73 -20.83 2.16
C THR A 144 -4.55 -21.30 0.97
N ARG A 145 -5.62 -20.56 0.60
CA ARG A 145 -6.44 -20.91 -0.58
C ARG A 145 -5.64 -20.88 -1.90
N ALA A 146 -4.73 -19.94 -2.04
CA ALA A 146 -3.84 -19.88 -3.20
C ALA A 146 -2.91 -21.12 -3.26
N ALA A 147 -2.39 -21.53 -2.10
CA ALA A 147 -1.53 -22.71 -1.99
C ALA A 147 -2.28 -24.02 -2.33
N ASP A 148 -3.58 -24.11 -1.99
CA ASP A 148 -4.43 -25.24 -2.37
C ASP A 148 -4.55 -25.37 -3.91
N ASP A 149 -4.46 -24.25 -4.63
CA ASP A 149 -4.41 -24.18 -6.10
C ASP A 149 -2.97 -24.20 -6.67
N ASN A 150 -1.96 -24.53 -5.85
CA ASN A 150 -0.53 -24.50 -6.20
C ASN A 150 0.00 -23.13 -6.62
N VAL A 151 -0.64 -22.05 -6.18
CA VAL A 151 -0.17 -20.68 -6.38
C VAL A 151 0.67 -20.25 -5.19
N THR A 152 1.90 -19.78 -5.48
CA THR A 152 2.84 -19.30 -4.46
C THR A 152 3.21 -17.84 -4.72
N PHE A 153 3.62 -17.14 -3.66
CA PHE A 153 4.04 -15.75 -3.74
C PHE A 153 5.55 -15.62 -3.47
N PRO A 154 6.23 -14.66 -4.12
CA PRO A 154 7.69 -14.54 -4.03
C PRO A 154 8.19 -13.93 -2.72
N VAL A 155 7.29 -13.57 -1.80
CA VAL A 155 7.62 -12.98 -0.49
C VAL A 155 6.80 -13.63 0.63
N ASP A 156 7.45 -13.84 1.78
CA ASP A 156 6.86 -14.36 3.01
C ASP A 156 7.50 -13.67 4.22
N PRO A 157 6.74 -13.21 5.22
CA PRO A 157 5.28 -13.16 5.26
C PRO A 157 4.69 -11.99 4.45
N ILE A 158 3.49 -12.19 3.90
CA ILE A 158 2.66 -11.13 3.36
C ILE A 158 1.81 -10.55 4.48
N THR A 159 1.91 -9.23 4.68
CA THR A 159 1.22 -8.51 5.75
C THR A 159 0.57 -7.23 5.23
N CYS A 160 -0.19 -6.52 6.05
CA CYS A 160 -0.69 -5.19 5.70
C CYS A 160 0.45 -4.20 5.36
N HIS A 161 1.63 -4.36 5.95
CA HIS A 161 2.82 -3.56 5.60
C HIS A 161 3.36 -3.92 4.21
N THR A 162 3.27 -5.17 3.80
CA THR A 162 3.63 -5.60 2.44
C THR A 162 2.82 -4.86 1.39
N PHE A 163 1.50 -4.67 1.57
CA PHE A 163 0.66 -3.86 0.68
C PHE A 163 1.15 -2.41 0.60
N ARG A 164 1.53 -1.82 1.72
CA ARG A 164 2.07 -0.47 1.76
C ARG A 164 3.42 -0.34 1.04
N HIS A 165 4.31 -1.33 1.22
CA HIS A 165 5.57 -1.39 0.47
C HIS A 165 5.33 -1.59 -1.02
N SER A 166 4.36 -2.44 -1.37
CA SER A 166 3.93 -2.67 -2.75
C SER A 166 3.41 -1.39 -3.41
N PHE A 167 2.57 -0.61 -2.72
CA PHE A 167 2.12 0.70 -3.18
C PHE A 167 3.30 1.64 -3.46
N ALA A 168 4.23 1.76 -2.52
CA ALA A 168 5.40 2.62 -2.69
C ALA A 168 6.27 2.20 -3.88
N MET A 169 6.55 0.90 -3.99
CA MET A 169 7.32 0.35 -5.10
C MET A 169 6.60 0.51 -6.43
N HIS A 170 5.29 0.29 -6.47
CA HIS A 170 4.50 0.47 -7.69
C HIS A 170 4.59 1.91 -8.20
N LEU A 171 4.40 2.91 -7.34
CA LEU A 171 4.55 4.31 -7.71
C LEU A 171 5.97 4.63 -8.18
N LEU A 172 6.97 4.13 -7.48
CA LEU A 172 8.37 4.36 -7.80
C LEU A 172 8.75 3.79 -9.18
N LEU A 173 8.33 2.54 -9.46
CA LEU A 173 8.54 1.87 -10.75
C LEU A 173 7.80 2.57 -11.92
N HIS A 174 6.78 3.36 -11.61
CA HIS A 174 6.06 4.21 -12.59
C HIS A 174 6.61 5.65 -12.66
N GLY A 175 7.77 5.91 -12.04
CA GLY A 175 8.46 7.20 -12.14
C GLY A 175 7.87 8.31 -11.27
N VAL A 176 7.01 7.99 -10.29
CA VAL A 176 6.50 9.00 -9.37
C VAL A 176 7.64 9.51 -8.49
N PRO A 177 7.82 10.85 -8.38
CA PRO A 177 8.92 11.40 -7.59
C PRO A 177 8.90 10.94 -6.13
N LEU A 178 10.08 10.61 -5.58
CA LEU A 178 10.21 10.06 -4.23
C LEU A 178 9.58 10.95 -3.15
N LYS A 179 9.63 12.27 -3.33
CA LYS A 179 9.00 13.24 -2.42
C LYS A 179 7.47 13.15 -2.40
N VAL A 180 6.85 12.83 -3.54
CA VAL A 180 5.40 12.60 -3.64
C VAL A 180 5.04 11.30 -2.94
N ILE A 181 5.82 10.24 -3.16
CA ILE A 181 5.65 8.94 -2.47
C ILE A 181 5.80 9.13 -0.95
N GLN A 182 6.81 9.89 -0.50
CA GLN A 182 7.01 10.23 0.91
C GLN A 182 5.77 10.92 1.50
N ALA A 183 5.19 11.88 0.78
CA ALA A 183 3.99 12.60 1.21
C ALA A 183 2.77 11.66 1.30
N TYR A 184 2.54 10.81 0.28
CA TYR A 184 1.46 9.81 0.30
C TYR A 184 1.58 8.81 1.44
N LEU A 185 2.80 8.36 1.72
CA LEU A 185 3.05 7.45 2.84
C LEU A 185 2.97 8.16 4.20
N GLY A 186 3.11 9.48 4.26
CA GLY A 186 3.18 10.22 5.52
C GLY A 186 4.42 9.82 6.34
N HIS A 187 5.57 9.69 5.67
CA HIS A 187 6.85 9.46 6.32
C HIS A 187 7.43 10.79 6.80
N SER A 188 7.69 10.89 8.10
CA SER A 188 8.35 12.07 8.69
C SER A 188 9.82 12.20 8.31
N ARG A 189 10.47 11.07 7.99
CA ARG A 189 11.88 11.01 7.56
C ARG A 189 11.97 10.51 6.13
N VAL A 190 12.80 11.16 5.31
CA VAL A 190 13.06 10.77 3.91
C VAL A 190 13.68 9.39 3.85
N SER A 191 14.61 9.07 4.75
CA SER A 191 15.28 7.76 4.82
C SER A 191 14.33 6.57 4.84
N SER A 192 13.13 6.74 5.40
CA SER A 192 12.10 5.68 5.38
C SER A 192 11.52 5.42 3.98
N THR A 193 11.75 6.31 3.02
CA THR A 193 11.29 6.17 1.63
C THR A 193 12.47 5.87 0.70
N GLU A 194 13.67 6.32 1.03
CA GLU A 194 14.89 6.08 0.26
C GLU A 194 15.24 4.60 0.14
N ILE A 195 14.83 3.77 1.11
CA ILE A 195 15.04 2.33 1.06
C ILE A 195 14.50 1.70 -0.24
N TYR A 196 13.44 2.26 -0.83
CA TYR A 196 12.88 1.76 -2.08
C TYR A 196 13.75 2.05 -3.30
N THR A 197 14.63 3.08 -3.25
CA THR A 197 15.47 3.46 -4.39
C THR A 197 16.63 2.50 -4.61
N ARG A 198 16.97 1.66 -3.64
CA ARG A 198 18.04 0.67 -3.74
C ARG A 198 17.88 -0.26 -4.94
N ILE A 199 16.65 -0.56 -5.35
CA ILE A 199 16.39 -1.42 -6.51
C ILE A 199 16.97 -0.83 -7.81
N PHE A 200 17.01 0.49 -7.94
CA PHE A 200 17.49 1.15 -9.15
C PHE A 200 19.01 1.12 -9.30
N THR A 201 19.76 0.75 -8.27
CA THR A 201 21.20 0.53 -8.40
C THR A 201 21.51 -0.65 -9.33
N LEU A 202 20.51 -1.51 -9.59
CA LEU A 202 20.59 -2.66 -10.49
C LEU A 202 20.04 -2.36 -11.90
N ASP A 203 19.44 -1.17 -12.10
CA ASP A 203 18.88 -0.79 -13.39
C ASP A 203 19.95 -0.16 -14.30
N LEU A 204 20.49 -0.99 -15.18
CA LEU A 204 21.53 -0.57 -16.14
C LEU A 204 21.02 0.48 -17.15
N ASN A 205 19.72 0.68 -17.30
CA ASN A 205 19.18 1.69 -18.22
C ASN A 205 19.60 3.10 -17.83
N TRP A 206 19.82 3.36 -16.53
CA TRP A 206 20.35 4.65 -16.06
C TRP A 206 21.78 4.93 -16.52
N LEU A 207 22.56 3.86 -16.79
CA LEU A 207 23.96 3.92 -17.17
C LEU A 207 24.19 3.57 -18.65
N GLY A 208 23.12 3.37 -19.42
CA GLY A 208 23.20 2.86 -20.80
C GLY A 208 24.09 3.66 -21.76
N SER A 209 24.23 4.97 -21.53
CA SER A 209 25.12 5.86 -22.30
C SER A 209 26.50 6.08 -21.64
N VAL A 210 26.69 5.63 -20.41
CA VAL A 210 27.94 5.83 -19.66
C VAL A 210 28.97 4.78 -20.12
N ARG A 211 30.19 5.23 -20.43
CA ARG A 211 31.34 4.39 -20.78
C ARG A 211 32.50 4.73 -19.85
N PHE A 212 33.14 3.73 -19.33
CA PHE A 212 34.33 3.86 -18.47
C PHE A 212 35.64 3.52 -19.20
N SER A 213 35.53 2.93 -20.42
CA SER A 213 36.64 2.68 -21.34
C SER A 213 36.42 3.51 -22.64
N GLN A 214 37.46 4.08 -23.14
CA GLN A 214 37.50 4.71 -24.49
C GLN A 214 37.70 3.66 -25.56
#